data_9055ee26107dea05d5b56880346ef148
#
_entry.id   9055ee26107dea05d5b56880346ef148
#
_cell.length_a   1.000
_cell.length_b   1.000
_cell.length_c   1.000
_cell.angle_alpha   90.00
_cell.angle_beta   90.00
_cell.angle_gamma   90.00
#
_symmetry.space_group_name_H-M   'P 1'
#
loop_
_entity.id
_entity.type
_entity.pdbx_description
1 polymer ?
#
loop_
_entity_poly.entity_id
_entity_poly.type
_entity_poly.pdbx_seq_one_letter_code
_entity_poly.pdbx_strand_id
1 'polypeptide(L)'
;MKKFKFASDFLWGTATAPTQIDGGDNASDWYEFCQQKGRILDGSSSFTGCDHWNRYKEDFDLMKKMGHNAYRLGADWSRFEPQPGSFDHKALDHFRQMLQYLKKKKIKPLLTLMHFAVPSWWLKKGGWTKEENIE
;
A
#
# COMPACT_ATOMS: atom_id res chain seq x y z
N MET A 1 -18.63 21.75 29.61
CA MET A 1 -18.59 20.62 28.66
C MET A 1 -18.02 19.41 29.40
N LYS A 2 -18.66 18.23 29.34
CA LYS A 2 -18.08 16.99 29.87
C LYS A 2 -16.88 16.60 29.01
N LYS A 3 -15.69 16.47 29.62
CA LYS A 3 -14.50 15.98 28.91
C LYS A 3 -14.67 14.48 28.67
N PHE A 4 -14.65 14.06 27.39
CA PHE A 4 -14.60 12.65 27.03
C PHE A 4 -13.14 12.20 27.00
N LYS A 5 -12.87 11.00 27.52
CA LYS A 5 -11.53 10.40 27.52
C LYS A 5 -11.61 9.02 26.88
N PHE A 6 -10.84 8.80 25.83
CA PHE A 6 -10.70 7.50 25.21
C PHE A 6 -9.91 6.54 26.11
N ALA A 7 -10.08 5.24 25.90
CA ALA A 7 -9.27 4.23 26.57
C ALA A 7 -7.78 4.44 26.25
N SER A 8 -6.91 4.03 27.18
CA SER A 8 -5.45 4.25 27.04
C SER A 8 -4.82 3.49 25.87
N ASP A 9 -5.46 2.42 25.43
CA ASP A 9 -5.07 1.55 24.31
C ASP A 9 -5.77 1.89 23.00
N PHE A 10 -6.54 2.99 22.97
CA PHE A 10 -7.23 3.43 21.76
C PHE A 10 -6.23 3.71 20.62
N LEU A 11 -6.53 3.19 19.42
CA LEU A 11 -5.67 3.34 18.26
C LEU A 11 -6.01 4.63 17.49
N TRP A 12 -5.07 5.55 17.49
CA TRP A 12 -5.10 6.77 16.71
C TRP A 12 -4.20 6.60 15.50
N GLY A 13 -4.76 6.69 14.30
CA GLY A 13 -3.96 6.44 13.11
C GLY A 13 -4.62 6.88 11.82
N THR A 14 -3.94 6.60 10.75
CA THR A 14 -4.37 6.82 9.37
C THR A 14 -4.32 5.52 8.58
N ALA A 15 -4.91 5.55 7.40
CA ALA A 15 -4.97 4.42 6.50
C ALA A 15 -4.66 4.87 5.07
N THR A 16 -3.87 4.08 4.35
CA THR A 16 -3.53 4.34 2.95
C THR A 16 -3.65 3.08 2.11
N ALA A 17 -3.55 3.24 0.80
CA ALA A 17 -3.45 2.14 -0.16
C ALA A 17 -2.22 2.33 -1.05
N PRO A 18 -1.47 1.26 -1.38
CA PRO A 18 -0.23 1.35 -2.15
C PRO A 18 -0.39 2.12 -3.46
N THR A 19 -1.33 1.73 -4.30
CA THR A 19 -1.61 2.38 -5.59
C THR A 19 -1.83 3.89 -5.50
N GLN A 20 -2.33 4.39 -4.35
CA GLN A 20 -2.63 5.81 -4.18
C GLN A 20 -1.42 6.63 -3.78
N ILE A 21 -0.45 6.05 -3.07
CA ILE A 21 0.61 6.84 -2.44
C ILE A 21 2.03 6.34 -2.70
N ASP A 22 2.24 5.03 -2.94
CA ASP A 22 3.59 4.47 -2.97
C ASP A 22 4.43 4.99 -4.13
N GLY A 23 3.83 5.14 -5.30
CA GLY A 23 4.55 5.51 -6.51
C GLY A 23 5.41 4.37 -7.07
N GLY A 24 5.80 4.47 -8.35
CA GLY A 24 6.74 3.54 -8.99
C GLY A 24 6.20 2.14 -9.28
N ASP A 25 4.92 1.85 -9.00
CA ASP A 25 4.29 0.60 -9.42
C ASP A 25 3.96 0.65 -10.91
N ASN A 26 4.45 -0.33 -11.66
CA ASN A 26 4.22 -0.47 -13.10
C ASN A 26 3.73 -1.88 -13.49
N ALA A 27 3.40 -2.70 -12.53
CA ALA A 27 2.98 -4.09 -12.72
C ALA A 27 1.52 -4.36 -12.32
N SER A 28 0.82 -3.35 -11.74
CA SER A 28 -0.57 -3.49 -11.34
C SER A 28 -1.56 -3.26 -12.48
N ASP A 29 -2.75 -3.82 -12.32
CA ASP A 29 -3.92 -3.58 -13.16
C ASP A 29 -4.31 -2.09 -13.20
N TRP A 30 -4.18 -1.36 -12.09
CA TRP A 30 -4.43 0.08 -12.02
C TRP A 30 -3.43 0.89 -12.82
N TYR A 31 -2.16 0.50 -12.83
CA TYR A 31 -1.18 1.13 -13.72
C TYR A 31 -1.59 0.95 -15.18
N GLU A 32 -1.88 -0.29 -15.62
CA GLU A 32 -2.34 -0.57 -16.99
C GLU A 32 -3.62 0.21 -17.33
N PHE A 33 -4.56 0.32 -16.39
CA PHE A 33 -5.77 1.11 -16.58
C PHE A 33 -5.47 2.59 -16.83
N CYS A 34 -4.59 3.20 -16.05
CA CYS A 34 -4.20 4.60 -16.19
C CYS A 34 -3.48 4.89 -17.51
N GLN A 35 -2.80 3.90 -18.11
CA GLN A 35 -2.13 4.08 -19.41
C GLN A 35 -3.12 4.09 -20.60
N GLN A 36 -4.35 3.65 -20.42
CA GLN A 36 -5.34 3.61 -21.49
C GLN A 36 -5.91 5.01 -21.77
N LYS A 37 -5.79 5.46 -23.03
CA LYS A 37 -6.30 6.77 -23.45
C LYS A 37 -7.77 6.97 -23.08
N GLY A 38 -8.08 8.07 -22.41
CA GLY A 38 -9.45 8.47 -22.06
C GLY A 38 -10.02 7.79 -20.81
N ARG A 39 -9.26 6.96 -20.11
CA ARG A 39 -9.69 6.37 -18.84
C ARG A 39 -9.56 7.34 -17.67
N ILE A 40 -8.53 8.17 -17.69
CA ILE A 40 -8.31 9.22 -16.70
C ILE A 40 -8.58 10.56 -17.39
N LEU A 41 -9.46 11.38 -16.83
CA LEU A 41 -9.99 12.60 -17.44
C LEU A 41 -8.88 13.59 -17.85
N ASP A 42 -7.92 13.81 -16.96
CA ASP A 42 -6.79 14.73 -17.17
C ASP A 42 -5.49 14.03 -17.59
N GLY A 43 -5.55 12.72 -17.81
CA GLY A 43 -4.37 11.91 -18.15
C GLY A 43 -3.37 11.70 -17.01
N SER A 44 -3.73 12.07 -15.76
CA SER A 44 -2.87 11.84 -14.60
C SER A 44 -2.71 10.35 -14.31
N SER A 45 -1.67 10.01 -13.56
CA SER A 45 -1.39 8.63 -13.14
C SER A 45 -0.92 8.60 -11.69
N SER A 46 -1.29 7.56 -10.97
CA SER A 46 -0.78 7.29 -9.63
C SER A 46 0.69 6.81 -9.61
N PHE A 47 1.32 6.67 -10.78
CA PHE A 47 2.69 6.16 -10.88
C PHE A 47 3.72 6.94 -10.05
N THR A 48 3.61 8.26 -10.01
CA THR A 48 4.46 9.08 -9.12
C THR A 48 3.90 9.12 -7.69
N GLY A 49 2.60 9.22 -7.53
CA GLY A 49 1.91 9.29 -6.24
C GLY A 49 2.54 10.33 -5.31
N CYS A 50 2.62 10.00 -4.02
CA CYS A 50 3.36 10.76 -3.01
C CYS A 50 4.80 10.25 -2.83
N ASP A 51 5.19 9.26 -3.62
CA ASP A 51 6.49 8.58 -3.51
C ASP A 51 6.75 7.99 -2.10
N HIS A 52 5.68 7.50 -1.46
CA HIS A 52 5.74 6.96 -0.11
C HIS A 52 6.71 5.77 -0.01
N TRP A 53 6.77 4.95 -1.05
CA TRP A 53 7.71 3.82 -1.10
C TRP A 53 9.14 4.23 -0.77
N ASN A 54 9.62 5.34 -1.32
CA ASN A 54 10.96 5.86 -1.05
C ASN A 54 11.02 6.76 0.19
N ARG A 55 9.94 7.49 0.46
CA ARG A 55 9.88 8.52 1.51
C ARG A 55 9.24 8.07 2.81
N TYR A 56 8.99 6.79 2.99
CA TYR A 56 8.27 6.25 4.16
C TYR A 56 8.84 6.69 5.52
N LYS A 57 10.14 6.94 5.62
CA LYS A 57 10.76 7.40 6.88
C LYS A 57 10.27 8.78 7.28
N GLU A 58 10.18 9.69 6.29
CA GLU A 58 9.67 11.05 6.51
C GLU A 58 8.20 11.01 6.92
N ASP A 59 7.41 10.20 6.21
CA ASP A 59 5.98 10.08 6.46
C ASP A 59 5.69 9.45 7.84
N PHE A 60 6.42 8.39 8.22
CA PHE A 60 6.26 7.78 9.54
C PHE A 60 6.76 8.68 10.67
N ASP A 61 7.76 9.53 10.42
CA ASP A 61 8.22 10.53 11.35
C ASP A 61 7.17 11.63 11.54
N LEU A 62 6.51 12.04 10.44
CA LEU A 62 5.39 12.97 10.49
C LEU A 62 4.20 12.38 11.27
N MET A 63 3.81 11.14 10.97
CA MET A 63 2.75 10.44 11.73
C MET A 63 3.07 10.41 13.23
N LYS A 64 4.31 10.14 13.59
CA LYS A 64 4.73 10.14 14.99
C LYS A 64 4.61 11.52 15.63
N LYS A 65 5.01 12.58 14.94
CA LYS A 65 4.85 13.97 15.41
C LYS A 65 3.39 14.35 15.59
N MET A 66 2.49 13.82 14.74
CA MET A 66 1.04 14.01 14.84
C MET A 66 0.38 13.18 15.97
N GLY A 67 1.13 12.36 16.70
CA GLY A 67 0.62 11.56 17.79
C GLY A 67 0.00 10.22 17.39
N HIS A 68 0.22 9.76 16.17
CA HIS A 68 -0.27 8.44 15.74
C HIS A 68 0.42 7.30 16.50
N ASN A 69 -0.35 6.28 16.86
CA ASN A 69 0.12 5.03 17.47
C ASN A 69 -0.24 3.80 16.63
N ALA A 70 -0.99 3.98 15.52
CA ALA A 70 -1.35 2.94 14.58
C ALA A 70 -1.31 3.49 13.13
N TYR A 71 -1.07 2.59 12.19
CA TYR A 71 -1.10 2.90 10.75
C TYR A 71 -1.52 1.67 9.96
N ARG A 72 -2.58 1.81 9.12
CA ARG A 72 -2.96 0.77 8.16
C ARG A 72 -2.27 1.03 6.83
N LEU A 73 -1.44 0.09 6.43
CA LEU A 73 -0.73 0.12 5.14
C LEU A 73 -1.04 -1.15 4.35
N GLY A 74 -0.91 -1.09 3.04
CA GLY A 74 -1.11 -2.22 2.14
C GLY A 74 0.20 -2.92 1.79
N ALA A 75 0.11 -4.22 1.56
CA ALA A 75 1.11 -4.97 0.82
C ALA A 75 0.82 -4.80 -0.68
N ASP A 76 1.82 -4.36 -1.44
CA ASP A 76 1.67 -4.23 -2.89
C ASP A 76 2.07 -5.53 -3.57
N TRP A 77 1.07 -6.39 -3.81
CA TRP A 77 1.31 -7.68 -4.44
C TRP A 77 1.96 -7.55 -5.82
N SER A 78 1.54 -6.58 -6.63
CA SER A 78 2.10 -6.35 -7.96
C SER A 78 3.60 -6.04 -7.93
N ARG A 79 4.06 -5.38 -6.88
CA ARG A 79 5.47 -5.08 -6.65
C ARG A 79 6.25 -6.28 -6.15
N PHE A 80 5.63 -7.12 -5.32
CA PHE A 80 6.28 -8.30 -4.76
C PHE A 80 6.34 -9.47 -5.72
N GLU A 81 5.35 -9.61 -6.60
CA GLU A 81 5.24 -10.66 -7.59
C GLU A 81 4.83 -10.07 -8.95
N PRO A 82 5.73 -9.34 -9.63
CA PRO A 82 5.41 -8.67 -10.90
C PRO A 82 5.09 -9.64 -12.05
N GLN A 83 5.50 -10.90 -11.93
CA GLN A 83 5.17 -11.99 -12.84
C GLN A 83 4.87 -13.26 -12.04
N PRO A 84 4.04 -14.19 -12.55
CA PRO A 84 3.66 -15.40 -11.84
C PRO A 84 4.88 -16.20 -11.34
N GLY A 85 4.95 -16.43 -10.03
CA GLY A 85 6.02 -17.19 -9.39
C GLY A 85 7.37 -16.47 -9.31
N SER A 86 7.48 -15.24 -9.81
CA SER A 86 8.72 -14.44 -9.78
C SER A 86 8.63 -13.37 -8.68
N PHE A 87 9.22 -13.66 -7.52
CA PHE A 87 9.19 -12.75 -6.39
C PHE A 87 10.37 -11.77 -6.40
N ASP A 88 10.06 -10.47 -6.24
CA ASP A 88 11.09 -9.44 -6.03
C ASP A 88 11.49 -9.40 -4.55
N HIS A 89 12.58 -10.10 -4.23
CA HIS A 89 13.13 -10.14 -2.88
C HIS A 89 13.61 -8.77 -2.38
N LYS A 90 14.04 -7.87 -3.29
CA LYS A 90 14.44 -6.51 -2.89
C LYS A 90 13.23 -5.70 -2.44
N ALA A 91 12.12 -5.81 -3.14
CA ALA A 91 10.86 -5.17 -2.75
C ALA A 91 10.34 -5.72 -1.40
N LEU A 92 10.41 -7.04 -1.21
CA LEU A 92 10.04 -7.67 0.06
C LEU A 92 10.94 -7.22 1.22
N ASP A 93 12.24 -7.12 1.01
CA ASP A 93 13.18 -6.64 2.02
C ASP A 93 12.98 -5.16 2.34
N HIS A 94 12.68 -4.33 1.33
CA HIS A 94 12.34 -2.94 1.53
C HIS A 94 11.07 -2.79 2.38
N PHE A 95 10.02 -3.53 2.06
CA PHE A 95 8.78 -3.52 2.85
C PHE A 95 9.01 -3.99 4.29
N ARG A 96 9.86 -5.00 4.49
CA ARG A 96 10.28 -5.43 5.83
C ARG A 96 10.95 -4.29 6.60
N GLN A 97 11.81 -3.50 5.95
CA GLN A 97 12.43 -2.32 6.56
C GLN A 97 11.40 -1.25 6.94
N MET A 98 10.37 -1.03 6.11
CA MET A 98 9.26 -0.12 6.44
C MET A 98 8.55 -0.57 7.73
N LEU A 99 8.20 -1.86 7.83
CA LEU A 99 7.55 -2.41 9.04
C LEU A 99 8.44 -2.31 10.29
N GLN A 100 9.74 -2.56 10.14
CA GLN A 100 10.71 -2.40 11.24
C GLN A 100 10.82 -0.93 11.69
N TYR A 101 10.74 0.02 10.76
CA TYR A 101 10.79 1.44 11.08
C TYR A 101 9.53 1.89 11.82
N LEU A 102 8.34 1.43 11.42
CA LEU A 102 7.09 1.65 12.17
C LEU A 102 7.22 1.12 13.61
N LYS A 103 7.73 -0.10 13.78
CA LYS A 103 7.98 -0.69 15.10
C LYS A 103 8.93 0.17 15.94
N LYS A 104 10.03 0.67 15.36
CA LYS A 104 10.97 1.58 16.01
C LYS A 104 10.29 2.87 16.46
N LYS A 105 9.34 3.40 15.68
CA LYS A 105 8.56 4.60 16.02
C LYS A 105 7.40 4.32 17.01
N LYS A 106 7.20 3.06 17.42
CA LYS A 106 6.07 2.63 18.25
C LYS A 106 4.72 2.96 17.62
N ILE A 107 4.61 2.79 16.31
CA ILE A 107 3.39 2.85 15.53
C ILE A 107 3.02 1.42 15.17
N LYS A 108 1.83 0.97 15.60
CA LYS A 108 1.33 -0.39 15.34
C LYS A 108 0.91 -0.53 13.88
N PRO A 109 1.53 -1.39 13.07
CA PRO A 109 1.08 -1.63 11.70
C PRO A 109 -0.18 -2.49 11.69
N LEU A 110 -1.15 -2.12 10.84
CA LEU A 110 -2.28 -2.95 10.44
C LEU A 110 -2.09 -3.24 8.95
N LEU A 111 -1.69 -4.47 8.66
CA LEU A 111 -1.38 -4.86 7.29
C LEU A 111 -2.65 -5.26 6.53
N THR A 112 -2.89 -4.59 5.40
CA THR A 112 -3.89 -4.98 4.41
C THR A 112 -3.20 -5.80 3.33
N LEU A 113 -3.55 -7.07 3.19
CA LEU A 113 -2.89 -7.97 2.24
C LEU A 113 -3.26 -7.67 0.79
N MET A 114 -4.49 -7.24 0.54
CA MET A 114 -4.95 -6.83 -0.78
C MET A 114 -5.92 -5.66 -0.64
N HIS A 115 -5.68 -4.59 -1.42
CA HIS A 115 -6.52 -3.41 -1.45
C HIS A 115 -6.74 -2.98 -2.91
N PHE A 116 -7.73 -3.59 -3.53
CA PHE A 116 -8.20 -3.51 -4.92
C PHE A 116 -7.15 -3.71 -6.01
N ALA A 117 -5.97 -3.14 -5.93
CA ALA A 117 -4.92 -3.35 -6.92
C ALA A 117 -4.34 -4.77 -6.84
N VAL A 118 -4.17 -5.39 -7.99
CA VAL A 118 -3.57 -6.73 -8.14
C VAL A 118 -2.56 -6.71 -9.28
N PRO A 119 -1.64 -7.69 -9.35
CA PRO A 119 -0.76 -7.80 -10.52
C PRO A 119 -1.56 -7.94 -11.81
N SER A 120 -1.14 -7.23 -12.86
CA SER A 120 -1.80 -7.28 -14.17
C SER A 120 -1.93 -8.70 -14.73
N TRP A 121 -0.92 -9.56 -14.48
CA TRP A 121 -0.96 -10.96 -14.90
C TRP A 121 -2.07 -11.74 -14.21
N TRP A 122 -2.39 -11.43 -12.95
CA TRP A 122 -3.47 -12.06 -12.20
C TRP A 122 -4.82 -11.73 -12.84
N LEU A 123 -5.05 -10.46 -13.16
CA LEU A 123 -6.27 -10.04 -13.84
C LEU A 123 -6.41 -10.71 -15.21
N LYS A 124 -5.32 -10.82 -15.98
CA LYS A 124 -5.29 -11.50 -17.29
C LYS A 124 -5.63 -13.01 -17.18
N LYS A 125 -5.35 -13.64 -16.06
CA LYS A 125 -5.79 -15.00 -15.75
C LYS A 125 -7.28 -15.10 -15.39
N GLY A 126 -8.00 -13.99 -15.26
CA GLY A 126 -9.40 -13.93 -14.86
C GLY A 126 -9.61 -13.56 -13.39
N GLY A 127 -8.53 -13.26 -12.65
CA GLY A 127 -8.59 -12.72 -11.30
C GLY A 127 -9.43 -13.58 -10.34
N TRP A 128 -10.12 -12.91 -9.44
CA TRP A 128 -10.97 -13.53 -8.42
C TRP A 128 -12.29 -14.11 -8.95
N THR A 129 -12.61 -13.94 -10.25
CA THR A 129 -13.86 -14.42 -10.85
C THR A 129 -13.76 -15.86 -11.32
N LYS A 130 -12.59 -16.45 -11.31
CA LYS A 130 -12.35 -17.85 -11.68
C LYS A 130 -12.06 -18.68 -10.44
N GLU A 131 -12.83 -19.77 -10.26
CA GLU A 131 -12.71 -20.69 -9.14
C GLU A 131 -11.29 -21.29 -9.06
N GLU A 132 -10.71 -21.68 -10.19
CA GLU A 132 -9.34 -22.22 -10.30
C GLU A 132 -8.22 -21.28 -9.79
N ASN A 133 -8.53 -20.01 -9.51
CA ASN A 133 -7.62 -19.03 -8.98
C ASN A 133 -7.75 -18.83 -7.46
N ILE A 134 -8.63 -19.55 -6.77
CA ILE A 134 -8.96 -19.35 -5.35
C ILE A 134 -8.29 -20.40 -4.44
N GLU A 135 -7.62 -21.39 -5.01
CA GLU A 135 -6.93 -22.46 -4.28
C GLU A 135 -5.62 -22.02 -3.62
#